data_44680742c4bece047bcb217a65b87f8a
#
_entry.id   44680742c4bece047bcb217a65b87f8a
#
_cell.length_a   1.000
_cell.length_b   1.000
_cell.length_c   1.000
_cell.angle_alpha   90.00
_cell.angle_beta   90.00
_cell.angle_gamma   90.00
#
_symmetry.space_group_name_H-M   'P 1'
#
loop_
_entity.id
_entity.type
_entity.pdbx_description
1 polymer ?
#
loop_
_entity_poly.entity_id
_entity_poly.type
_entity_poly.pdbx_seq_one_letter_code
_entity_poly.pdbx_strand_id
1 'polypeptide(L)'
;MVKLQEFKKERVIIYLILIISFHLSFWFIFSSNFTIHPDEADHWVWSQNLSWGYLEHPPMIAFIIRFFTAIFGDTWYAIEICSQTLSLLTIIFLFLLSKELFGQEVALYSVITMESMPMFFIGSTILTIDNILIAFWIMTVYLFAKGIREDKKGFLLLSGVTFGLGLMSKYTTILLPASLFLFLIFSPDYRGFLKRKEPYLSFFIGLIIFSPVIFWNAQHDWLSFKYQISKGLTGGEKGGQFLFFISSQFAILGPTLFIFFLYTLYRGFKNRKDPSILYLTILSSFPFFFFSFASLRSKYTDVSWSDVALIVGVILMSKILIDVCRGMGIRKKIFMYSILFTPGFMISAFIAIHSMKPFPFIPKNLDKSLEVYGWDDMGAKAEEVYKKYLPDEKRRYIISKEYQMAGAISFYTKSHPIPYTFNKSERNIWVKSEDIGKGGVLMVCAEKDYNECVESAGKIFNEVKEVERMDVKRRGEVVRSVRMYICKEIK
;
A
#
# COMPACT_ATOMS: atom_id res chain seq x y z
N MET A 1 -10.61 40.10 21.04
CA MET A 1 -9.61 39.27 20.30
C MET A 1 -8.85 38.43 21.33
N VAL A 2 -9.24 37.17 21.53
CA VAL A 2 -8.45 36.23 22.34
C VAL A 2 -7.24 35.86 21.46
N LYS A 3 -6.01 36.30 21.83
CA LYS A 3 -4.78 35.84 21.25
C LYS A 3 -4.80 34.31 21.38
N LEU A 4 -4.93 33.59 20.25
CA LEU A 4 -4.64 32.18 20.19
C LEU A 4 -3.20 32.02 20.71
N GLN A 5 -3.03 31.25 21.79
CA GLN A 5 -1.70 30.82 22.19
C GLN A 5 -1.13 30.02 21.02
N GLU A 6 -0.32 30.65 20.18
CA GLU A 6 0.47 29.91 19.19
C GLU A 6 1.21 28.81 19.95
N PHE A 7 1.00 27.57 19.55
CA PHE A 7 1.81 26.46 20.06
C PHE A 7 3.28 26.85 19.88
N LYS A 8 4.02 26.97 20.98
CA LYS A 8 5.45 27.27 20.90
C LYS A 8 6.11 26.20 20.02
N LYS A 9 6.91 26.61 19.06
CA LYS A 9 7.62 25.74 18.08
C LYS A 9 8.26 24.53 18.76
N GLU A 10 8.85 24.73 19.93
CA GLU A 10 9.48 23.69 20.74
C GLU A 10 8.50 22.59 21.18
N ARG A 11 7.29 22.93 21.60
CA ARG A 11 6.27 21.93 21.99
C ARG A 11 5.79 21.09 20.81
N VAL A 12 5.64 21.70 19.64
CA VAL A 12 5.24 20.97 18.43
C VAL A 12 6.31 19.95 18.04
N ILE A 13 7.58 20.32 18.12
CA ILE A 13 8.71 19.42 17.85
C ILE A 13 8.70 18.25 18.84
N ILE A 14 8.52 18.52 20.15
CA ILE A 14 8.47 17.47 21.17
C ILE A 14 7.31 16.50 20.88
N TYR A 15 6.11 17.00 20.58
CA TYR A 15 4.97 16.12 20.26
C TYR A 15 5.19 15.29 19.01
N LEU A 16 5.80 15.86 17.97
CA LEU A 16 6.16 15.11 16.76
C LEU A 16 7.17 14.00 17.07
N ILE A 17 8.20 14.30 17.85
CA ILE A 17 9.18 13.28 18.28
C ILE A 17 8.48 12.15 19.04
N LEU A 18 7.57 12.48 19.97
CA LEU A 18 6.82 11.48 20.73
C LEU A 18 5.94 10.61 19.83
N ILE A 19 5.23 11.22 18.87
CA ILE A 19 4.36 10.48 17.93
C ILE A 19 5.21 9.55 17.05
N ILE A 20 6.29 10.06 16.47
CA ILE A 20 7.20 9.26 15.62
C ILE A 20 7.84 8.14 16.44
N SER A 21 8.31 8.44 17.66
CA SER A 21 8.90 7.42 18.53
C SER A 21 7.89 6.33 18.90
N PHE A 22 6.64 6.70 19.17
CA PHE A 22 5.56 5.74 19.42
C PHE A 22 5.29 4.88 18.18
N HIS A 23 5.18 5.49 17.01
CA HIS A 23 4.97 4.80 15.73
C HIS A 23 6.08 3.78 15.44
N LEU A 24 7.35 4.20 15.54
CA LEU A 24 8.50 3.32 15.31
C LEU A 24 8.62 2.21 16.35
N SER A 25 8.30 2.50 17.63
CA SER A 25 8.30 1.49 18.70
C SER A 25 7.21 0.44 18.48
N PHE A 26 6.01 0.89 18.09
CA PHE A 26 4.91 0.00 17.75
C PHE A 26 5.27 -0.90 16.57
N TRP A 27 5.79 -0.31 15.49
CA TRP A 27 6.23 -1.05 14.33
C TRP A 27 7.27 -2.13 14.70
N PHE A 28 8.31 -1.77 15.44
CA PHE A 28 9.36 -2.72 15.82
C PHE A 28 8.81 -3.91 16.62
N ILE A 29 7.96 -3.64 17.61
CA ILE A 29 7.32 -4.69 18.43
C ILE A 29 6.40 -5.55 17.57
N PHE A 30 5.65 -4.95 16.66
CA PHE A 30 4.72 -5.66 15.79
C PHE A 30 5.48 -6.55 14.80
N SER A 31 6.36 -5.97 13.97
CA SER A 31 7.05 -6.69 12.89
C SER A 31 7.98 -7.80 13.38
N SER A 32 8.59 -7.66 14.59
CA SER A 32 9.45 -8.70 15.15
C SER A 32 8.72 -10.00 15.54
N ASN A 33 7.38 -10.00 15.54
CA ASN A 33 6.55 -11.16 15.91
C ASN A 33 5.92 -11.87 14.70
N PHE A 34 6.17 -11.39 13.49
CA PHE A 34 5.52 -11.92 12.29
C PHE A 34 6.52 -12.16 11.16
N THR A 35 6.11 -13.02 10.23
CA THR A 35 6.74 -13.12 8.92
C THR A 35 6.24 -12.00 8.02
N ILE A 36 6.99 -11.64 6.97
CA ILE A 36 6.51 -10.67 5.98
C ILE A 36 5.21 -11.17 5.33
N HIS A 37 4.39 -10.21 4.89
CA HIS A 37 3.16 -10.54 4.19
C HIS A 37 3.48 -11.23 2.84
N PRO A 38 2.68 -12.20 2.39
CA PRO A 38 2.93 -12.88 1.10
C PRO A 38 3.02 -11.95 -0.12
N ASP A 39 2.31 -10.82 -0.12
CA ASP A 39 2.45 -9.82 -1.18
C ASP A 39 3.81 -9.08 -1.12
N GLU A 40 4.37 -8.86 0.07
CA GLU A 40 5.72 -8.32 0.22
C GLU A 40 6.76 -9.29 -0.35
N ALA A 41 6.57 -10.59 -0.09
CA ALA A 41 7.43 -11.62 -0.66
C ALA A 41 7.31 -11.69 -2.19
N ASP A 42 6.11 -11.54 -2.76
CA ASP A 42 5.93 -11.44 -4.21
C ASP A 42 6.64 -10.20 -4.79
N HIS A 43 6.51 -9.05 -4.15
CA HIS A 43 7.23 -7.84 -4.55
C HIS A 43 8.75 -7.97 -4.38
N TRP A 44 9.22 -8.75 -3.40
CA TRP A 44 10.63 -9.10 -3.30
C TRP A 44 11.08 -9.96 -4.49
N VAL A 45 10.26 -10.92 -4.94
CA VAL A 45 10.56 -11.69 -6.17
C VAL A 45 10.69 -10.75 -7.37
N TRP A 46 9.84 -9.73 -7.50
CA TRP A 46 9.99 -8.71 -8.53
C TRP A 46 11.34 -7.97 -8.40
N SER A 47 11.78 -7.67 -7.19
CA SER A 47 13.06 -7.01 -6.93
C SER A 47 14.28 -7.83 -7.33
N GLN A 48 14.15 -9.16 -7.35
CA GLN A 48 15.18 -10.06 -7.87
C GLN A 48 15.18 -10.13 -9.41
N ASN A 49 14.10 -9.71 -10.07
CA ASN A 49 13.88 -9.73 -11.51
C ASN A 49 13.43 -8.36 -12.02
N LEU A 50 14.32 -7.36 -11.92
CA LEU A 50 14.00 -5.97 -12.24
C LEU A 50 13.53 -5.82 -13.69
N SER A 51 12.40 -5.18 -13.86
CA SER A 51 11.77 -4.86 -15.14
C SER A 51 11.13 -3.47 -15.07
N TRP A 52 10.83 -2.87 -16.22
CA TRP A 52 10.12 -1.59 -16.29
C TRP A 52 8.59 -1.72 -16.14
N GLY A 53 8.09 -2.93 -15.95
CA GLY A 53 6.68 -3.19 -15.66
C GLY A 53 6.47 -4.64 -15.26
N TYR A 54 5.37 -4.88 -14.58
CA TYR A 54 4.87 -6.19 -14.18
C TYR A 54 3.39 -6.29 -14.53
N LEU A 55 2.83 -7.51 -14.49
CA LEU A 55 1.42 -7.73 -14.86
C LEU A 55 0.47 -6.75 -14.15
N GLU A 56 0.63 -6.61 -12.85
CA GLU A 56 -0.35 -5.88 -12.03
C GLU A 56 0.01 -4.41 -11.81
N HIS A 57 1.30 -4.07 -11.76
CA HIS A 57 1.73 -2.74 -11.34
C HIS A 57 3.01 -2.25 -12.02
N PRO A 58 3.24 -0.93 -12.02
CA PRO A 58 4.53 -0.34 -12.37
C PRO A 58 5.65 -0.76 -11.40
N PRO A 59 6.94 -0.51 -11.73
CA PRO A 59 8.07 -1.19 -11.10
C PRO A 59 8.60 -0.57 -9.81
N MET A 60 8.09 0.56 -9.32
CA MET A 60 8.72 1.32 -8.24
C MET A 60 8.95 0.50 -6.97
N ILE A 61 8.00 -0.37 -6.61
CA ILE A 61 8.13 -1.23 -5.42
C ILE A 61 9.33 -2.18 -5.54
N ALA A 62 9.53 -2.78 -6.73
CA ALA A 62 10.67 -3.65 -6.96
C ALA A 62 12.01 -2.90 -6.85
N PHE A 63 12.10 -1.69 -7.40
CA PHE A 63 13.30 -0.86 -7.31
C PHE A 63 13.61 -0.45 -5.87
N ILE A 64 12.60 -0.07 -5.10
CA ILE A 64 12.79 0.32 -3.69
C ILE A 64 13.20 -0.90 -2.85
N ILE A 65 12.53 -2.04 -2.97
CA ILE A 65 12.92 -3.26 -2.27
C ILE A 65 14.36 -3.64 -2.65
N ARG A 66 14.71 -3.62 -3.93
CA ARG A 66 16.08 -3.91 -4.38
C ARG A 66 17.12 -2.99 -3.77
N PHE A 67 16.81 -1.70 -3.63
CA PHE A 67 17.70 -0.74 -2.98
C PHE A 67 17.95 -1.11 -1.51
N PHE A 68 16.90 -1.40 -0.75
CA PHE A 68 17.05 -1.74 0.67
C PHE A 68 17.67 -3.11 0.88
N THR A 69 17.31 -4.12 0.08
CA THR A 69 17.92 -5.45 0.19
C THR A 69 19.37 -5.48 -0.27
N ALA A 70 19.79 -4.59 -1.17
CA ALA A 70 21.20 -4.43 -1.52
C ALA A 70 22.05 -3.90 -0.35
N ILE A 71 21.44 -3.16 0.60
CA ILE A 71 22.13 -2.61 1.77
C ILE A 71 22.07 -3.59 2.95
N PHE A 72 20.91 -4.17 3.21
CA PHE A 72 20.60 -4.94 4.42
C PHE A 72 20.49 -6.46 4.17
N GLY A 73 20.70 -6.92 2.94
CA GLY A 73 20.47 -8.31 2.53
C GLY A 73 18.98 -8.65 2.33
N ASP A 74 18.70 -9.86 1.84
CA ASP A 74 17.34 -10.37 1.66
C ASP A 74 16.77 -10.81 3.02
N THR A 75 16.37 -9.84 3.81
CA THR A 75 15.90 -10.00 5.18
C THR A 75 14.54 -9.35 5.40
N TRP A 76 13.76 -9.86 6.32
CA TRP A 76 12.44 -9.29 6.66
C TRP A 76 12.56 -7.81 7.08
N TYR A 77 13.59 -7.46 7.86
CA TYR A 77 13.77 -6.08 8.31
C TYR A 77 14.18 -5.12 7.19
N ALA A 78 14.82 -5.60 6.11
CA ALA A 78 15.12 -4.76 4.95
C ALA A 78 13.81 -4.26 4.28
N ILE A 79 12.81 -5.14 4.16
CA ILE A 79 11.50 -4.82 3.61
C ILE A 79 10.73 -3.90 4.55
N GLU A 80 10.75 -4.19 5.83
CA GLU A 80 10.07 -3.41 6.86
C GLU A 80 10.65 -2.00 7.02
N ILE A 81 11.98 -1.83 6.99
CA ILE A 81 12.63 -0.51 6.99
C ILE A 81 12.20 0.32 5.77
N CYS A 82 12.02 -0.33 4.62
CA CYS A 82 11.49 0.33 3.44
C CYS A 82 10.09 0.91 3.72
N SER A 83 9.16 0.10 4.26
CA SER A 83 7.82 0.55 4.64
C SER A 83 7.87 1.74 5.62
N GLN A 84 8.70 1.64 6.66
CA GLN A 84 8.84 2.72 7.66
C GLN A 84 9.43 4.00 7.08
N THR A 85 10.38 3.88 6.15
CA THR A 85 10.95 5.06 5.46
C THR A 85 9.85 5.81 4.69
N LEU A 86 9.00 5.09 3.96
CA LEU A 86 7.88 5.68 3.22
C LEU A 86 6.84 6.31 4.15
N SER A 87 6.54 5.66 5.27
CA SER A 87 5.62 6.19 6.28
C SER A 87 6.15 7.48 6.91
N LEU A 88 7.43 7.54 7.25
CA LEU A 88 8.08 8.75 7.77
C LEU A 88 8.07 9.88 6.74
N LEU A 89 8.35 9.59 5.46
CA LEU A 89 8.22 10.58 4.39
C LEU A 89 6.79 11.11 4.29
N THR A 90 5.80 10.24 4.38
CA THR A 90 4.38 10.63 4.39
C THR A 90 4.06 11.56 5.56
N ILE A 91 4.47 11.21 6.79
CA ILE A 91 4.30 12.06 7.98
C ILE A 91 4.94 13.44 7.79
N ILE A 92 6.18 13.47 7.30
CA ILE A 92 6.93 14.71 7.10
C ILE A 92 6.21 15.61 6.10
N PHE A 93 5.84 15.10 4.92
CA PHE A 93 5.21 15.90 3.89
C PHE A 93 3.76 16.28 4.21
N LEU A 94 3.03 15.42 4.93
CA LEU A 94 1.73 15.77 5.51
C LEU A 94 1.85 16.97 6.47
N PHE A 95 2.82 16.90 7.38
CA PHE A 95 3.10 17.99 8.33
C PHE A 95 3.50 19.28 7.60
N LEU A 96 4.42 19.19 6.63
CA LEU A 96 4.89 20.35 5.86
C LEU A 96 3.75 21.01 5.07
N LEU A 97 2.92 20.21 4.38
CA LEU A 97 1.76 20.73 3.65
C LEU A 97 0.75 21.39 4.57
N SER A 98 0.40 20.73 5.68
CA SER A 98 -0.53 21.26 6.66
C SER A 98 -0.05 22.58 7.27
N LYS A 99 1.25 22.63 7.61
CA LYS A 99 1.91 23.82 8.14
C LYS A 99 1.92 24.96 7.13
N GLU A 100 2.21 24.66 5.87
CA GLU A 100 2.23 25.63 4.77
C GLU A 100 0.84 26.27 4.56
N LEU A 101 -0.23 25.46 4.65
CA LEU A 101 -1.57 25.93 4.39
C LEU A 101 -2.24 26.61 5.61
N PHE A 102 -2.04 26.11 6.82
CA PHE A 102 -2.81 26.49 8.00
C PHE A 102 -2.00 26.69 9.29
N GLY A 103 -0.68 26.48 9.25
CA GLY A 103 0.17 26.65 10.43
C GLY A 103 0.38 25.40 11.27
N GLN A 104 1.17 25.54 12.34
CA GLN A 104 1.72 24.43 13.11
C GLN A 104 0.65 23.63 13.89
N GLU A 105 -0.40 24.27 14.37
CA GLU A 105 -1.48 23.60 15.13
C GLU A 105 -2.21 22.59 14.23
N VAL A 106 -2.64 23.03 13.04
CA VAL A 106 -3.30 22.13 12.07
C VAL A 106 -2.34 21.02 11.64
N ALA A 107 -1.05 21.32 11.46
CA ALA A 107 -0.05 20.34 11.07
C ALA A 107 0.09 19.21 12.11
N LEU A 108 0.16 19.55 13.40
CA LEU A 108 0.24 18.55 14.46
C LEU A 108 -1.05 17.70 14.52
N TYR A 109 -2.21 18.33 14.48
CA TYR A 109 -3.48 17.60 14.46
C TYR A 109 -3.65 16.72 13.21
N SER A 110 -3.08 17.11 12.06
CA SER A 110 -3.10 16.28 10.86
C SER A 110 -2.31 14.98 11.06
N VAL A 111 -1.14 15.04 11.69
CA VAL A 111 -0.37 13.84 12.02
C VAL A 111 -1.14 12.95 13.02
N ILE A 112 -1.71 13.53 14.08
CA ILE A 112 -2.51 12.78 15.07
C ILE A 112 -3.73 12.12 14.38
N THR A 113 -4.42 12.86 13.51
CA THR A 113 -5.59 12.33 12.80
C THR A 113 -5.19 11.17 11.90
N MET A 114 -4.08 11.28 11.16
CA MET A 114 -3.56 10.20 10.32
C MET A 114 -3.20 8.96 11.16
N GLU A 115 -2.44 9.12 12.24
CA GLU A 115 -2.02 8.02 13.12
C GLU A 115 -3.21 7.37 13.87
N SER A 116 -4.34 8.06 13.99
CA SER A 116 -5.55 7.48 14.57
C SER A 116 -6.36 6.61 13.59
N MET A 117 -6.01 6.62 12.31
CA MET A 117 -6.68 5.81 11.29
C MET A 117 -5.99 4.44 11.17
N PRO A 118 -6.70 3.33 11.36
CA PRO A 118 -6.13 1.98 11.23
C PRO A 118 -5.37 1.76 9.93
N MET A 119 -5.86 2.32 8.83
CA MET A 119 -5.24 2.21 7.51
C MET A 119 -3.82 2.76 7.47
N PHE A 120 -3.58 3.93 8.03
CA PHE A 120 -2.23 4.52 8.02
C PHE A 120 -1.35 3.94 9.12
N PHE A 121 -1.90 3.70 10.32
CA PHE A 121 -1.12 3.21 11.45
C PHE A 121 -0.74 1.73 11.29
N ILE A 122 -1.73 0.85 11.08
CA ILE A 122 -1.45 -0.59 10.85
C ILE A 122 -0.94 -0.83 9.42
N GLY A 123 -1.53 -0.16 8.41
CA GLY A 123 -1.10 -0.29 7.02
C GLY A 123 0.35 0.12 6.77
N SER A 124 0.93 0.97 7.62
CA SER A 124 2.35 1.32 7.56
C SER A 124 3.29 0.17 7.95
N THR A 125 2.78 -0.88 8.61
CA THR A 125 3.59 -2.04 9.02
C THR A 125 3.74 -3.09 7.90
N ILE A 126 3.05 -2.92 6.77
CA ILE A 126 3.13 -3.82 5.61
C ILE A 126 3.54 -2.99 4.40
N LEU A 127 4.59 -3.41 3.71
CA LEU A 127 5.04 -2.73 2.50
C LEU A 127 4.12 -3.06 1.32
N THR A 128 3.41 -2.06 0.85
CA THR A 128 2.57 -2.15 -0.34
C THR A 128 2.91 -1.07 -1.36
N ILE A 129 2.40 -1.22 -2.57
CA ILE A 129 2.47 -0.17 -3.59
C ILE A 129 1.77 1.12 -3.14
N ASP A 130 0.77 1.01 -2.24
CA ASP A 130 0.02 2.15 -1.74
C ASP A 130 0.85 3.01 -0.78
N ASN A 131 1.77 2.44 0.01
CA ASN A 131 2.72 3.24 0.81
C ASN A 131 3.55 4.17 -0.08
N ILE A 132 4.02 3.67 -1.23
CA ILE A 132 4.81 4.45 -2.18
C ILE A 132 3.94 5.51 -2.86
N LEU A 133 2.75 5.12 -3.30
CA LEU A 133 1.77 6.01 -3.91
C LEU A 133 1.46 7.20 -2.99
N ILE A 134 1.10 6.93 -1.72
CA ILE A 134 0.72 7.94 -0.74
C ILE A 134 1.87 8.90 -0.47
N ALA A 135 3.10 8.38 -0.31
CA ALA A 135 4.29 9.20 -0.09
C ALA A 135 4.52 10.15 -1.27
N PHE A 136 4.56 9.68 -2.51
CA PHE A 136 4.75 10.55 -3.67
C PHE A 136 3.54 11.45 -3.97
N TRP A 137 2.34 11.00 -3.65
CA TRP A 137 1.14 11.82 -3.78
C TRP A 137 1.21 13.05 -2.87
N ILE A 138 1.45 12.86 -1.57
CA ILE A 138 1.50 13.99 -0.62
C ILE A 138 2.70 14.92 -0.89
N MET A 139 3.85 14.36 -1.34
CA MET A 139 5.00 15.14 -1.77
C MET A 139 4.64 16.05 -2.96
N THR A 140 3.95 15.49 -3.97
CA THR A 140 3.53 16.24 -5.16
C THR A 140 2.55 17.35 -4.79
N VAL A 141 1.55 17.03 -3.95
CA VAL A 141 0.56 17.99 -3.45
C VAL A 141 1.24 19.13 -2.68
N TYR A 142 2.23 18.82 -1.82
CA TYR A 142 2.99 19.84 -1.10
C TYR A 142 3.80 20.74 -2.04
N LEU A 143 4.58 20.14 -2.93
CA LEU A 143 5.45 20.87 -3.86
C LEU A 143 4.65 21.76 -4.81
N PHE A 144 3.52 21.25 -5.31
CA PHE A 144 2.63 22.04 -6.17
C PHE A 144 2.02 23.21 -5.40
N ALA A 145 1.46 22.98 -4.20
CA ALA A 145 0.91 24.03 -3.35
C ALA A 145 1.96 25.13 -3.07
N LYS A 146 3.17 24.74 -2.67
CA LYS A 146 4.27 25.65 -2.41
C LYS A 146 4.69 26.42 -3.66
N GLY A 147 4.75 25.73 -4.81
CA GLY A 147 5.11 26.34 -6.09
C GLY A 147 4.15 27.43 -6.54
N ILE A 148 2.83 27.22 -6.39
CA ILE A 148 1.83 28.23 -6.75
C ILE A 148 1.73 29.37 -5.72
N ARG A 149 1.95 29.09 -4.43
CA ARG A 149 1.86 30.09 -3.34
C ARG A 149 3.06 31.04 -3.32
N GLU A 150 4.27 30.50 -3.52
CA GLU A 150 5.52 31.28 -3.52
C GLU A 150 5.89 31.79 -4.92
N ASP A 151 5.11 31.45 -5.96
CA ASP A 151 5.40 31.68 -7.37
C ASP A 151 6.80 31.18 -7.80
N LYS A 152 7.21 30.00 -7.30
CA LYS A 152 8.51 29.42 -7.57
C LYS A 152 8.44 28.24 -8.54
N LYS A 153 8.98 28.45 -9.74
CA LYS A 153 9.01 27.44 -10.82
C LYS A 153 9.66 26.12 -10.39
N GLY A 154 10.74 26.19 -9.60
CA GLY A 154 11.48 24.99 -9.16
C GLY A 154 10.59 24.00 -8.40
N PHE A 155 9.70 24.46 -7.52
CA PHE A 155 8.78 23.58 -6.81
C PHE A 155 7.72 22.97 -7.75
N LEU A 156 7.22 23.75 -8.73
CA LEU A 156 6.30 23.23 -9.74
C LEU A 156 6.95 22.14 -10.59
N LEU A 157 8.19 22.34 -11.06
CA LEU A 157 8.89 21.32 -11.83
C LEU A 157 9.22 20.08 -10.99
N LEU A 158 9.63 20.26 -9.72
CA LEU A 158 9.89 19.16 -8.81
C LEU A 158 8.60 18.37 -8.48
N SER A 159 7.45 19.04 -8.46
CA SER A 159 6.17 18.32 -8.33
C SER A 159 5.91 17.37 -9.51
N GLY A 160 6.41 17.71 -10.71
CA GLY A 160 6.39 16.81 -11.86
C GLY A 160 7.26 15.57 -11.68
N VAL A 161 8.43 15.74 -11.06
CA VAL A 161 9.30 14.59 -10.72
C VAL A 161 8.60 13.64 -9.74
N THR A 162 8.07 14.15 -8.65
CA THR A 162 7.37 13.32 -7.66
C THR A 162 6.08 12.70 -8.21
N PHE A 163 5.36 13.41 -9.09
CA PHE A 163 4.23 12.84 -9.82
C PHE A 163 4.64 11.67 -10.71
N GLY A 164 5.73 11.80 -11.47
CA GLY A 164 6.25 10.72 -12.31
C GLY A 164 6.67 9.48 -11.49
N LEU A 165 7.34 9.69 -10.36
CA LEU A 165 7.69 8.61 -9.43
C LEU A 165 6.43 7.94 -8.82
N GLY A 166 5.39 8.72 -8.56
CA GLY A 166 4.08 8.21 -8.17
C GLY A 166 3.43 7.36 -9.27
N LEU A 167 3.50 7.78 -10.53
CA LEU A 167 3.01 6.98 -11.68
C LEU A 167 3.77 5.66 -11.81
N MET A 168 5.07 5.65 -11.53
CA MET A 168 5.86 4.42 -11.50
C MET A 168 5.51 3.51 -10.31
N SER A 169 4.72 3.98 -9.35
CA SER A 169 4.18 3.19 -8.24
C SER A 169 2.81 2.60 -8.58
N LYS A 170 1.85 3.43 -8.96
CA LYS A 170 0.47 2.99 -9.25
C LYS A 170 -0.16 3.89 -10.33
N TYR A 171 -0.81 3.28 -11.32
CA TYR A 171 -1.43 4.01 -12.44
C TYR A 171 -2.50 5.02 -11.99
N THR A 172 -3.14 4.78 -10.85
CA THR A 172 -4.15 5.69 -10.29
C THR A 172 -3.60 7.08 -9.94
N THR A 173 -2.28 7.24 -9.88
CA THR A 173 -1.62 8.55 -9.72
C THR A 173 -2.03 9.55 -10.82
N ILE A 174 -2.52 9.08 -11.97
CA ILE A 174 -3.04 9.95 -13.05
C ILE A 174 -4.22 10.83 -12.60
N LEU A 175 -4.92 10.47 -11.53
CA LEU A 175 -5.98 11.29 -10.96
C LEU A 175 -5.46 12.58 -10.32
N LEU A 176 -4.18 12.62 -9.95
CA LEU A 176 -3.59 13.78 -9.28
C LEU A 176 -3.53 15.03 -10.19
N PRO A 177 -2.94 14.98 -11.42
CA PRO A 177 -2.98 16.14 -12.31
C PRO A 177 -4.40 16.55 -12.67
N ALA A 178 -5.35 15.62 -12.80
CA ALA A 178 -6.75 15.94 -13.00
C ALA A 178 -7.33 16.74 -11.81
N SER A 179 -7.03 16.32 -10.57
CA SER A 179 -7.42 17.04 -9.35
C SER A 179 -6.81 18.43 -9.28
N LEU A 180 -5.51 18.57 -9.60
CA LEU A 180 -4.79 19.84 -9.59
C LEU A 180 -5.34 20.79 -10.68
N PHE A 181 -5.64 20.26 -11.85
CA PHE A 181 -6.23 21.03 -12.95
C PHE A 181 -7.64 21.54 -12.60
N LEU A 182 -8.48 20.70 -12.00
CA LEU A 182 -9.79 21.11 -11.47
C LEU A 182 -9.64 22.21 -10.42
N PHE A 183 -8.67 22.08 -9.50
CA PHE A 183 -8.40 23.16 -8.55
C PHE A 183 -8.06 24.49 -9.23
N LEU A 184 -7.16 24.48 -10.23
CA LEU A 184 -6.81 25.69 -10.94
C LEU A 184 -8.01 26.31 -11.70
N ILE A 185 -8.91 25.49 -12.25
CA ILE A 185 -10.14 25.96 -12.91
C ILE A 185 -11.06 26.68 -11.91
N PHE A 186 -11.28 26.07 -10.75
CA PHE A 186 -12.26 26.56 -9.78
C PHE A 186 -11.70 27.60 -8.80
N SER A 187 -10.37 27.80 -8.77
CA SER A 187 -9.75 28.81 -7.90
C SER A 187 -9.55 30.14 -8.64
N PRO A 188 -10.29 31.21 -8.28
CA PRO A 188 -10.07 32.54 -8.90
C PRO A 188 -8.64 33.03 -8.71
N ASP A 189 -8.02 32.79 -7.55
CA ASP A 189 -6.69 33.29 -7.18
C ASP A 189 -5.57 32.60 -7.96
N TYR A 190 -5.76 31.33 -8.35
CA TYR A 190 -4.73 30.52 -9.01
C TYR A 190 -5.05 30.16 -10.46
N ARG A 191 -6.21 30.54 -10.99
CA ARG A 191 -6.61 30.29 -12.40
C ARG A 191 -5.58 30.83 -13.40
N GLY A 192 -4.86 31.89 -13.05
CA GLY A 192 -3.80 32.46 -13.88
C GLY A 192 -2.70 31.46 -14.25
N PHE A 193 -2.47 30.46 -13.42
CA PHE A 193 -1.49 29.39 -13.70
C PHE A 193 -1.87 28.51 -14.90
N LEU A 194 -3.15 28.44 -15.29
CA LEU A 194 -3.58 27.77 -16.52
C LEU A 194 -3.02 28.38 -17.79
N LYS A 195 -2.62 29.66 -17.75
CA LYS A 195 -1.98 30.36 -18.89
C LYS A 195 -0.46 30.26 -18.88
N ARG A 196 0.12 29.67 -17.84
CA ARG A 196 1.56 29.51 -17.64
C ARG A 196 2.01 28.14 -18.12
N LYS A 197 3.27 28.03 -18.53
CA LYS A 197 3.85 26.79 -19.02
C LYS A 197 4.25 25.79 -17.91
N GLU A 198 4.51 26.28 -16.70
CA GLU A 198 5.09 25.50 -15.62
C GLU A 198 4.21 24.30 -15.17
N PRO A 199 2.88 24.42 -14.99
CA PRO A 199 2.02 23.26 -14.67
C PRO A 199 2.05 22.17 -15.76
N TYR A 200 2.09 22.58 -17.03
CA TYR A 200 2.16 21.66 -18.16
C TYR A 200 3.54 20.97 -18.24
N LEU A 201 4.62 21.74 -18.04
CA LEU A 201 5.97 21.17 -17.98
C LEU A 201 6.09 20.18 -16.83
N SER A 202 5.50 20.48 -15.67
CA SER A 202 5.44 19.54 -14.55
C SER A 202 4.76 18.22 -14.95
N PHE A 203 3.61 18.29 -15.61
CA PHE A 203 2.92 17.12 -16.12
C PHE A 203 3.78 16.31 -17.11
N PHE A 204 4.41 17.00 -18.08
CA PHE A 204 5.28 16.34 -19.08
C PHE A 204 6.53 15.72 -18.46
N ILE A 205 7.15 16.35 -17.44
CA ILE A 205 8.26 15.75 -16.70
C ILE A 205 7.81 14.42 -16.09
N GLY A 206 6.63 14.38 -15.48
CA GLY A 206 6.10 13.15 -14.93
C GLY A 206 5.89 12.06 -15.99
N LEU A 207 5.37 12.43 -17.16
CA LEU A 207 5.21 11.49 -18.28
C LEU A 207 6.55 10.99 -18.84
N ILE A 208 7.58 11.84 -18.89
CA ILE A 208 8.93 11.43 -19.28
C ILE A 208 9.49 10.41 -18.29
N ILE A 209 9.35 10.65 -16.99
CA ILE A 209 9.80 9.69 -15.97
C ILE A 209 9.04 8.37 -16.08
N PHE A 210 7.74 8.42 -16.40
CA PHE A 210 6.90 7.24 -16.57
C PHE A 210 7.08 6.55 -17.93
N SER A 211 7.73 7.16 -18.91
CA SER A 211 7.84 6.64 -20.27
C SER A 211 8.45 5.23 -20.37
N PRO A 212 9.41 4.77 -19.53
CA PRO A 212 9.91 3.39 -19.59
C PRO A 212 8.80 2.35 -19.35
N VAL A 213 7.81 2.66 -18.51
CA VAL A 213 6.65 1.78 -18.26
C VAL A 213 5.76 1.71 -19.51
N ILE A 214 5.58 2.83 -20.21
CA ILE A 214 4.80 2.88 -21.47
C ILE A 214 5.48 2.02 -22.53
N PHE A 215 6.81 2.17 -22.71
CA PHE A 215 7.58 1.38 -23.66
C PHE A 215 7.55 -0.12 -23.33
N TRP A 216 7.68 -0.47 -22.04
CA TRP A 216 7.57 -1.85 -21.59
C TRP A 216 6.18 -2.43 -21.94
N ASN A 217 5.10 -1.71 -21.65
CA ASN A 217 3.76 -2.14 -22.00
C ASN A 217 3.56 -2.33 -23.51
N ALA A 218 4.11 -1.42 -24.33
CA ALA A 218 4.04 -1.54 -25.78
C ALA A 218 4.78 -2.78 -26.32
N GLN A 219 5.88 -3.18 -25.67
CA GLN A 219 6.64 -4.40 -26.01
C GLN A 219 5.99 -5.68 -25.50
N HIS A 220 5.05 -5.59 -24.55
CA HIS A 220 4.34 -6.73 -23.94
C HIS A 220 2.83 -6.67 -24.22
N ASP A 221 2.43 -6.26 -25.43
CA ASP A 221 1.02 -6.23 -25.89
C ASP A 221 0.07 -5.48 -24.96
N TRP A 222 0.55 -4.43 -24.29
CA TRP A 222 -0.20 -3.63 -23.31
C TRP A 222 -0.72 -4.45 -22.13
N LEU A 223 -0.02 -5.49 -21.74
CA LEU A 223 -0.42 -6.51 -20.78
C LEU A 223 -0.91 -5.89 -19.45
N SER A 224 -0.11 -5.03 -18.83
CA SER A 224 -0.42 -4.44 -17.53
C SER A 224 -1.61 -3.47 -17.63
N PHE A 225 -1.68 -2.65 -18.67
CA PHE A 225 -2.81 -1.73 -18.85
C PHE A 225 -4.12 -2.48 -19.12
N LYS A 226 -4.10 -3.52 -19.97
CA LYS A 226 -5.26 -4.39 -20.22
C LYS A 226 -5.73 -5.06 -18.92
N TYR A 227 -4.79 -5.58 -18.13
CA TYR A 227 -5.10 -6.19 -16.83
C TYR A 227 -5.81 -5.21 -15.89
N GLN A 228 -5.28 -4.00 -15.72
CA GLN A 228 -5.86 -3.00 -14.82
C GLN A 228 -7.21 -2.49 -15.31
N ILE A 229 -7.38 -2.28 -16.62
CA ILE A 229 -8.68 -1.89 -17.21
C ILE A 229 -9.71 -2.99 -16.98
N SER A 230 -9.34 -4.25 -17.23
CA SER A 230 -10.26 -5.39 -17.02
C SER A 230 -10.65 -5.56 -15.55
N LYS A 231 -9.71 -5.34 -14.61
CA LYS A 231 -9.96 -5.43 -13.18
C LYS A 231 -10.85 -4.30 -12.66
N GLY A 232 -10.62 -3.05 -13.15
CA GLY A 232 -11.24 -1.86 -12.59
C GLY A 232 -12.50 -1.36 -13.30
N LEU A 233 -12.65 -1.60 -14.61
CA LEU A 233 -13.69 -0.97 -15.43
C LEU A 233 -14.63 -1.95 -16.14
N THR A 234 -14.27 -3.22 -16.30
CA THR A 234 -15.14 -4.19 -16.96
C THR A 234 -16.15 -4.77 -15.97
N GLY A 235 -17.41 -4.40 -16.18
CA GLY A 235 -18.52 -4.71 -15.29
C GLY A 235 -18.71 -6.20 -14.98
N GLY A 236 -18.86 -6.49 -13.70
CA GLY A 236 -19.51 -7.69 -13.22
C GLY A 236 -21.01 -7.61 -13.49
N GLU A 237 -21.63 -8.77 -13.67
CA GLU A 237 -23.09 -8.88 -13.61
C GLU A 237 -23.54 -8.42 -12.22
N LYS A 238 -24.48 -7.47 -12.20
CA LYS A 238 -25.24 -6.99 -11.05
C LYS A 238 -24.49 -6.35 -9.86
N GLY A 239 -24.52 -5.03 -9.85
CA GLY A 239 -24.57 -4.29 -8.60
C GLY A 239 -23.27 -4.07 -7.86
N GLY A 240 -22.16 -4.03 -8.58
CA GLY A 240 -20.93 -3.38 -8.11
C GLY A 240 -20.53 -3.64 -6.66
N GLN A 241 -19.30 -3.42 -6.39
CA GLN A 241 -18.72 -3.55 -5.04
C GLN A 241 -18.92 -2.26 -4.19
N PHE A 242 -19.91 -1.42 -4.54
CA PHE A 242 -20.09 -0.10 -3.90
C PHE A 242 -20.34 -0.20 -2.40
N LEU A 243 -21.26 -1.08 -1.98
CA LEU A 243 -21.55 -1.25 -0.55
C LEU A 243 -20.32 -1.79 0.20
N PHE A 244 -19.58 -2.73 -0.41
CA PHE A 244 -18.33 -3.21 0.14
C PHE A 244 -17.30 -2.08 0.25
N PHE A 245 -17.13 -1.26 -0.79
CA PHE A 245 -16.23 -0.11 -0.78
C PHE A 245 -16.58 0.89 0.32
N ILE A 246 -17.85 1.31 0.42
CA ILE A 246 -18.28 2.27 1.44
C ILE A 246 -18.19 1.68 2.85
N SER A 247 -18.61 0.42 3.04
CA SER A 247 -18.53 -0.23 4.37
C SER A 247 -17.08 -0.45 4.81
N SER A 248 -16.18 -0.75 3.89
CA SER A 248 -14.75 -0.89 4.21
C SER A 248 -14.14 0.42 4.74
N GLN A 249 -14.65 1.59 4.30
CA GLN A 249 -14.17 2.88 4.80
C GLN A 249 -14.42 3.06 6.31
N PHE A 250 -15.49 2.45 6.84
CA PHE A 250 -15.73 2.44 8.29
C PHE A 250 -14.68 1.63 9.05
N ALA A 251 -14.14 0.58 8.44
CA ALA A 251 -13.12 -0.26 9.07
C ALA A 251 -11.73 0.41 9.00
N ILE A 252 -11.37 0.98 7.85
CA ILE A 252 -10.02 1.53 7.62
C ILE A 252 -9.79 2.91 8.19
N LEU A 253 -10.86 3.75 8.34
CA LEU A 253 -10.77 5.05 8.99
C LEU A 253 -11.21 5.01 10.46
N GLY A 254 -12.09 4.10 10.79
CA GLY A 254 -12.93 4.18 11.97
C GLY A 254 -14.25 4.91 11.69
N PRO A 255 -15.37 4.45 12.27
CA PRO A 255 -16.72 4.93 11.94
C PRO A 255 -16.89 6.43 12.06
N THR A 256 -16.43 7.00 13.16
CA THR A 256 -16.58 8.43 13.48
C THR A 256 -15.74 9.31 12.56
N LEU A 257 -14.52 8.88 12.21
CA LEU A 257 -13.66 9.61 11.30
C LEU A 257 -14.20 9.58 9.87
N PHE A 258 -14.80 8.46 9.42
CA PHE A 258 -15.40 8.41 8.10
C PHE A 258 -16.61 9.34 7.97
N ILE A 259 -17.51 9.35 8.96
CA ILE A 259 -18.64 10.29 8.99
C ILE A 259 -18.12 11.73 9.03
N PHE A 260 -17.10 11.99 9.84
CA PHE A 260 -16.50 13.31 9.93
C PHE A 260 -15.79 13.70 8.62
N PHE A 261 -15.17 12.79 7.91
CA PHE A 261 -14.60 13.04 6.58
C PHE A 261 -15.68 13.52 5.60
N LEU A 262 -16.83 12.86 5.51
CA LEU A 262 -17.94 13.28 4.66
C LEU A 262 -18.46 14.68 5.05
N TYR A 263 -18.58 14.93 6.36
CA TYR A 263 -18.94 16.26 6.87
C TYR A 263 -17.92 17.33 6.48
N THR A 264 -16.62 17.00 6.52
CA THR A 264 -15.56 17.94 6.14
C THR A 264 -15.56 18.26 4.65
N LEU A 265 -15.88 17.31 3.77
CA LEU A 265 -16.07 17.59 2.34
C LEU A 265 -17.22 18.57 2.12
N TYR A 266 -18.37 18.35 2.79
CA TYR A 266 -19.49 19.31 2.75
C TYR A 266 -19.08 20.71 3.21
N ARG A 267 -18.38 20.81 4.35
CA ARG A 267 -17.87 22.11 4.90
C ARG A 267 -16.83 22.72 3.96
N GLY A 268 -16.00 21.92 3.33
CA GLY A 268 -15.00 22.36 2.36
C GLY A 268 -15.65 23.03 1.16
N PHE A 269 -16.67 22.43 0.57
CA PHE A 269 -17.42 23.05 -0.54
C PHE A 269 -18.15 24.33 -0.11
N LYS A 270 -18.69 24.38 1.12
CA LYS A 270 -19.31 25.60 1.64
C LYS A 270 -18.30 26.74 1.84
N ASN A 271 -17.08 26.42 2.25
CA ASN A 271 -16.00 27.38 2.52
C ASN A 271 -15.02 27.53 1.33
N ARG A 272 -15.42 27.15 0.11
CA ARG A 272 -14.59 27.13 -1.09
C ARG A 272 -14.00 28.49 -1.52
N LYS A 273 -14.39 29.59 -0.88
CA LYS A 273 -13.78 30.92 -1.10
C LYS A 273 -12.34 30.99 -0.55
N ASP A 274 -12.00 30.18 0.46
CA ASP A 274 -10.62 30.02 0.90
C ASP A 274 -9.89 29.06 -0.07
N PRO A 275 -8.87 29.54 -0.76
CA PRO A 275 -8.18 28.72 -1.78
C PRO A 275 -7.47 27.49 -1.19
N SER A 276 -7.00 27.57 0.06
CA SER A 276 -6.39 26.41 0.74
C SER A 276 -7.41 25.33 1.09
N ILE A 277 -8.61 25.74 1.53
CA ILE A 277 -9.73 24.82 1.76
C ILE A 277 -10.21 24.23 0.44
N LEU A 278 -10.38 25.03 -0.60
CA LEU A 278 -10.77 24.57 -1.94
C LEU A 278 -9.77 23.54 -2.48
N TYR A 279 -8.46 23.81 -2.34
CA TYR A 279 -7.38 22.93 -2.77
C TYR A 279 -7.54 21.54 -2.18
N LEU A 280 -7.61 21.44 -0.86
CA LEU A 280 -7.77 20.15 -0.17
C LEU A 280 -9.12 19.49 -0.45
N THR A 281 -10.19 20.29 -0.58
CA THR A 281 -11.53 19.77 -0.88
C THR A 281 -11.56 19.08 -2.25
N ILE A 282 -11.00 19.68 -3.27
CA ILE A 282 -10.96 19.09 -4.62
C ILE A 282 -10.07 17.85 -4.64
N LEU A 283 -8.86 17.93 -4.05
CA LEU A 283 -7.92 16.82 -4.05
C LEU A 283 -8.39 15.62 -3.18
N SER A 284 -9.28 15.84 -2.25
CA SER A 284 -9.92 14.75 -1.47
C SER A 284 -11.19 14.25 -2.14
N SER A 285 -12.07 15.16 -2.60
CA SER A 285 -13.38 14.76 -3.13
C SER A 285 -13.29 14.09 -4.50
N PHE A 286 -12.46 14.60 -5.42
CA PHE A 286 -12.41 14.05 -6.77
C PHE A 286 -11.96 12.58 -6.82
N PRO A 287 -10.83 12.17 -6.21
CA PRO A 287 -10.46 10.76 -6.19
C PRO A 287 -11.46 9.90 -5.41
N PHE A 288 -12.00 10.40 -4.28
CA PHE A 288 -12.97 9.65 -3.49
C PHE A 288 -14.25 9.35 -4.29
N PHE A 289 -14.83 10.33 -4.95
CA PHE A 289 -16.04 10.12 -5.76
C PHE A 289 -15.74 9.34 -7.04
N PHE A 290 -14.56 9.52 -7.64
CA PHE A 290 -14.12 8.71 -8.77
C PHE A 290 -14.14 7.21 -8.43
N PHE A 291 -13.51 6.82 -7.32
CA PHE A 291 -13.48 5.42 -6.91
C PHE A 291 -14.82 4.91 -6.38
N SER A 292 -15.60 5.77 -5.72
CA SER A 292 -16.98 5.44 -5.35
C SER A 292 -17.83 5.13 -6.59
N PHE A 293 -17.68 5.91 -7.66
CA PHE A 293 -18.37 5.67 -8.92
C PHE A 293 -17.83 4.42 -9.65
N ALA A 294 -16.51 4.24 -9.68
CA ALA A 294 -15.88 3.05 -10.26
C ALA A 294 -16.36 1.77 -9.57
N SER A 295 -16.50 1.77 -8.25
CA SER A 295 -16.96 0.62 -7.46
C SER A 295 -18.41 0.19 -7.79
N LEU A 296 -19.23 1.08 -8.36
CA LEU A 296 -20.56 0.71 -8.85
C LEU A 296 -20.53 -0.25 -10.05
N ARG A 297 -19.45 -0.27 -10.81
CA ARG A 297 -19.30 -1.03 -12.06
C ARG A 297 -18.20 -2.10 -12.00
N SER A 298 -17.31 -2.03 -11.03
CA SER A 298 -16.20 -2.97 -10.92
C SER A 298 -16.62 -4.33 -10.38
N LYS A 299 -15.97 -5.39 -10.89
CA LYS A 299 -16.04 -6.75 -10.31
C LYS A 299 -15.26 -6.88 -9.01
N TYR A 300 -14.22 -6.07 -8.88
CA TYR A 300 -13.29 -6.07 -7.76
C TYR A 300 -13.05 -4.65 -7.31
N THR A 301 -13.10 -4.44 -6.02
CA THR A 301 -12.78 -3.14 -5.40
C THR A 301 -11.77 -3.36 -4.29
N ASP A 302 -10.71 -2.59 -4.32
CA ASP A 302 -9.73 -2.57 -3.26
C ASP A 302 -10.12 -1.52 -2.22
N VAL A 303 -9.95 -1.85 -0.95
CA VAL A 303 -10.25 -0.94 0.16
C VAL A 303 -9.33 0.28 0.15
N SER A 304 -8.11 0.15 -0.39
CA SER A 304 -7.08 1.18 -0.47
C SER A 304 -7.30 2.21 -1.59
N TRP A 305 -8.29 2.02 -2.47
CA TRP A 305 -8.51 2.95 -3.58
C TRP A 305 -8.71 4.41 -3.16
N SER A 306 -9.27 4.64 -1.97
CA SER A 306 -9.53 5.98 -1.44
C SER A 306 -8.35 6.60 -0.69
N ASP A 307 -7.24 5.89 -0.48
CA ASP A 307 -6.12 6.32 0.35
C ASP A 307 -5.57 7.70 -0.04
N VAL A 308 -5.47 7.95 -1.36
CA VAL A 308 -5.01 9.23 -1.90
C VAL A 308 -5.95 10.39 -1.62
N ALA A 309 -7.25 10.12 -1.51
CA ALA A 309 -8.24 11.11 -1.10
C ALA A 309 -8.16 11.38 0.40
N LEU A 310 -7.96 10.33 1.17
CA LEU A 310 -7.98 10.36 2.64
C LEU A 310 -6.74 11.03 3.20
N ILE A 311 -5.55 10.78 2.66
CA ILE A 311 -4.32 11.42 3.14
C ILE A 311 -4.35 12.95 3.00
N VAL A 312 -4.95 13.46 1.93
CA VAL A 312 -5.19 14.90 1.77
C VAL A 312 -6.35 15.36 2.65
N GLY A 313 -7.40 14.54 2.74
CA GLY A 313 -8.58 14.78 3.56
C GLY A 313 -8.28 14.94 5.06
N VAL A 314 -7.26 14.24 5.56
CA VAL A 314 -6.77 14.37 6.94
C VAL A 314 -6.47 15.82 7.33
N ILE A 315 -5.84 16.58 6.43
CA ILE A 315 -5.52 18.01 6.68
C ILE A 315 -6.79 18.83 6.77
N LEU A 316 -7.72 18.60 5.84
CA LEU A 316 -9.01 19.30 5.84
C LEU A 316 -9.83 18.97 7.09
N MET A 317 -9.85 17.68 7.50
CA MET A 317 -10.50 17.24 8.74
C MET A 317 -9.91 17.95 9.95
N SER A 318 -8.60 18.02 10.06
CA SER A 318 -7.92 18.68 11.18
C SER A 318 -8.21 20.17 11.22
N LYS A 319 -8.22 20.86 10.08
CA LYS A 319 -8.58 22.26 9.96
C LYS A 319 -10.03 22.51 10.40
N ILE A 320 -10.97 21.73 9.88
CA ILE A 320 -12.40 21.85 10.22
C ILE A 320 -12.65 21.50 11.70
N LEU A 321 -11.97 20.50 12.24
CA LEU A 321 -12.07 20.12 13.66
C LEU A 321 -11.63 21.26 14.57
N ILE A 322 -10.49 21.89 14.29
CA ILE A 322 -10.00 23.05 15.04
C ILE A 322 -11.00 24.20 14.95
N ASP A 323 -11.54 24.48 13.76
CA ASP A 323 -12.53 25.55 13.58
C ASP A 323 -13.83 25.27 14.33
N VAL A 324 -14.33 24.04 14.30
CA VAL A 324 -15.54 23.64 15.07
C VAL A 324 -15.29 23.74 16.57
N CYS A 325 -14.09 23.35 17.04
CA CYS A 325 -13.73 23.42 18.45
C CYS A 325 -13.36 24.83 18.92
N ARG A 326 -13.23 25.80 18.01
CA ARG A 326 -12.91 27.19 18.37
C ARG A 326 -14.00 27.77 19.29
N GLY A 327 -13.57 28.29 20.42
CA GLY A 327 -14.52 28.84 21.44
C GLY A 327 -15.17 27.81 22.36
N MET A 328 -14.97 26.51 22.15
CA MET A 328 -15.45 25.48 23.06
C MET A 328 -14.59 25.43 24.33
N GLY A 329 -15.24 25.19 25.48
CA GLY A 329 -14.53 24.88 26.72
C GLY A 329 -13.79 23.56 26.67
N ILE A 330 -12.75 23.40 27.50
CA ILE A 330 -11.82 22.26 27.47
C ILE A 330 -12.51 20.89 27.51
N ARG A 331 -13.55 20.74 28.35
CA ARG A 331 -14.30 19.47 28.49
C ARG A 331 -14.99 19.06 27.17
N LYS A 332 -15.58 20.01 26.42
CA LYS A 332 -16.22 19.76 25.13
C LYS A 332 -15.18 19.42 24.05
N LYS A 333 -14.00 20.06 24.06
CA LYS A 333 -12.89 19.73 23.17
C LYS A 333 -12.40 18.31 23.40
N ILE A 334 -12.12 17.93 24.64
CA ILE A 334 -11.70 16.57 25.00
C ILE A 334 -12.74 15.56 24.52
N PHE A 335 -14.01 15.81 24.76
CA PHE A 335 -15.09 14.94 24.33
C PHE A 335 -15.13 14.76 22.81
N MET A 336 -15.02 15.85 22.04
CA MET A 336 -14.97 15.79 20.57
C MET A 336 -13.77 15.01 20.06
N TYR A 337 -12.59 15.25 20.60
CA TYR A 337 -11.38 14.51 20.22
C TYR A 337 -11.47 13.02 20.58
N SER A 338 -12.00 12.70 21.76
CA SER A 338 -12.21 11.32 22.19
C SER A 338 -13.16 10.58 21.24
N ILE A 339 -14.30 11.16 20.89
CA ILE A 339 -15.25 10.53 19.96
C ILE A 339 -14.62 10.30 18.58
N LEU A 340 -13.81 11.23 18.09
CA LEU A 340 -13.25 11.12 16.75
C LEU A 340 -12.09 10.11 16.69
N PHE A 341 -11.17 10.17 17.63
CA PHE A 341 -9.91 9.42 17.53
C PHE A 341 -9.93 8.06 18.23
N THR A 342 -10.64 7.95 19.36
CA THR A 342 -10.62 6.69 20.13
C THR A 342 -11.08 5.47 19.34
N PRO A 343 -12.15 5.51 18.52
CA PRO A 343 -12.55 4.31 17.77
C PRO A 343 -11.48 3.79 16.82
N GLY A 344 -10.77 4.68 16.13
CA GLY A 344 -9.68 4.29 15.24
C GLY A 344 -8.51 3.65 15.99
N PHE A 345 -8.06 4.28 17.09
CA PHE A 345 -7.04 3.68 17.96
C PHE A 345 -7.46 2.34 18.57
N MET A 346 -8.73 2.20 18.97
CA MET A 346 -9.26 0.92 19.49
C MET A 346 -9.25 -0.17 18.42
N ILE A 347 -9.61 0.15 17.17
CA ILE A 347 -9.54 -0.80 16.06
C ILE A 347 -8.09 -1.20 15.81
N SER A 348 -7.16 -0.24 15.76
CA SER A 348 -5.72 -0.52 15.60
C SER A 348 -5.17 -1.39 16.72
N ALA A 349 -5.50 -1.05 17.97
CA ALA A 349 -5.10 -1.85 19.14
C ALA A 349 -5.70 -3.25 19.10
N PHE A 350 -6.98 -3.37 18.72
CA PHE A 350 -7.64 -4.68 18.58
C PHE A 350 -6.94 -5.55 17.53
N ILE A 351 -6.62 -5.00 16.35
CA ILE A 351 -5.90 -5.71 15.29
C ILE A 351 -4.52 -6.15 15.81
N ALA A 352 -3.77 -5.23 16.43
CA ALA A 352 -2.44 -5.52 16.95
C ALA A 352 -2.46 -6.62 18.03
N ILE A 353 -3.36 -6.51 19.03
CA ILE A 353 -3.48 -7.50 20.12
C ILE A 353 -3.91 -8.85 19.56
N HIS A 354 -4.91 -8.87 18.66
CA HIS A 354 -5.37 -10.10 18.02
C HIS A 354 -4.24 -10.77 17.22
N SER A 355 -3.47 -10.00 16.48
CA SER A 355 -2.33 -10.53 15.72
C SER A 355 -1.29 -11.18 16.64
N MET A 356 -0.93 -10.56 17.77
CA MET A 356 0.02 -11.11 18.74
C MET A 356 -0.59 -12.25 19.57
N LYS A 357 -1.85 -12.07 19.98
CA LYS A 357 -2.60 -13.02 20.83
C LYS A 357 -3.99 -13.24 20.25
N PRO A 358 -4.16 -14.24 19.34
CA PRO A 358 -5.42 -14.48 18.68
C PRO A 358 -6.59 -14.66 19.66
N PHE A 359 -7.67 -13.98 19.38
CA PHE A 359 -8.92 -14.11 20.13
C PHE A 359 -9.64 -15.39 19.68
N PRO A 360 -10.09 -16.26 20.60
CA PRO A 360 -10.70 -17.55 20.25
C PRO A 360 -12.07 -17.43 19.57
N PHE A 361 -12.71 -16.27 19.68
CA PHE A 361 -14.01 -16.04 19.05
C PHE A 361 -13.94 -15.58 17.58
N ILE A 362 -12.72 -15.33 17.06
CA ILE A 362 -12.54 -15.01 15.61
C ILE A 362 -12.36 -16.32 14.85
N PRO A 363 -13.27 -16.64 13.91
CA PRO A 363 -13.15 -17.83 13.08
C PRO A 363 -11.88 -17.78 12.22
N LYS A 364 -11.22 -18.93 12.04
CA LYS A 364 -9.95 -19.04 11.26
C LYS A 364 -10.06 -18.46 9.84
N ASN A 365 -11.20 -18.65 9.18
CA ASN A 365 -11.43 -18.12 7.82
C ASN A 365 -11.56 -16.59 7.76
N LEU A 366 -11.72 -15.93 8.90
CA LEU A 366 -11.77 -14.46 9.01
C LEU A 366 -10.51 -13.88 9.67
N ASP A 367 -9.62 -14.73 10.19
CA ASP A 367 -8.39 -14.31 10.87
C ASP A 367 -7.28 -13.97 9.87
N LYS A 368 -7.22 -12.69 9.50
CA LYS A 368 -6.20 -12.15 8.59
C LYS A 368 -4.77 -12.21 9.17
N SER A 369 -4.60 -12.32 10.48
CA SER A 369 -3.27 -12.44 11.08
C SER A 369 -2.57 -13.76 10.71
N LEU A 370 -3.30 -14.75 10.21
CA LEU A 370 -2.73 -16.00 9.71
C LEU A 370 -1.97 -15.81 8.37
N GLU A 371 -2.22 -14.73 7.64
CA GLU A 371 -1.51 -14.43 6.39
C GLU A 371 -0.02 -14.12 6.64
N VAL A 372 0.33 -13.60 7.81
CA VAL A 372 1.70 -13.24 8.21
C VAL A 372 2.32 -14.21 9.22
N TYR A 373 1.95 -15.50 9.18
CA TYR A 373 2.41 -16.47 10.15
C TYR A 373 2.92 -17.78 9.52
N GLY A 374 4.10 -18.24 9.97
CA GLY A 374 4.64 -19.57 9.69
C GLY A 374 5.26 -19.76 8.31
N TRP A 375 5.57 -18.70 7.60
CA TRP A 375 6.28 -18.78 6.32
C TRP A 375 7.76 -19.15 6.52
N ASP A 376 8.36 -18.73 7.61
CA ASP A 376 9.72 -19.07 8.05
C ASP A 376 9.89 -20.56 8.33
N ASP A 377 8.94 -21.16 9.04
CA ASP A 377 8.90 -22.61 9.26
C ASP A 377 8.79 -23.38 7.94
N MET A 378 7.94 -22.91 7.03
CA MET A 378 7.77 -23.52 5.70
C MET A 378 9.03 -23.37 4.84
N GLY A 379 9.70 -22.22 4.88
CA GLY A 379 10.96 -21.99 4.19
C GLY A 379 12.09 -22.87 4.72
N ALA A 380 12.20 -23.00 6.04
CA ALA A 380 13.16 -23.90 6.68
C ALA A 380 12.91 -25.36 6.25
N LYS A 381 11.66 -25.80 6.23
CA LYS A 381 11.29 -27.16 5.80
C LYS A 381 11.56 -27.39 4.31
N ALA A 382 11.30 -26.40 3.46
CA ALA A 382 11.65 -26.49 2.03
C ALA A 382 13.16 -26.64 1.82
N GLU A 383 14.00 -25.94 2.59
CA GLU A 383 15.46 -26.10 2.54
C GLU A 383 15.91 -27.51 2.96
N GLU A 384 15.28 -28.11 3.97
CA GLU A 384 15.54 -29.50 4.36
C GLU A 384 15.20 -30.48 3.24
N VAL A 385 14.06 -30.27 2.57
CA VAL A 385 13.62 -31.11 1.44
C VAL A 385 14.59 -30.99 0.27
N TYR A 386 15.04 -29.76 -0.07
CA TYR A 386 16.06 -29.57 -1.12
C TYR A 386 17.35 -30.30 -0.79
N LYS A 387 17.87 -30.21 0.43
CA LYS A 387 19.09 -30.88 0.86
C LYS A 387 18.97 -32.40 0.81
N LYS A 388 17.82 -32.94 1.14
CA LYS A 388 17.59 -34.38 1.22
C LYS A 388 17.35 -35.03 -0.14
N TYR A 389 16.58 -34.38 -1.02
CA TYR A 389 16.09 -34.98 -2.26
C TYR A 389 16.70 -34.40 -3.54
N LEU A 390 17.28 -33.19 -3.46
CA LEU A 390 17.84 -32.44 -4.58
C LEU A 390 19.19 -31.78 -4.19
N PRO A 391 20.15 -32.54 -3.57
CA PRO A 391 21.37 -31.94 -3.01
C PRO A 391 22.29 -31.34 -4.09
N ASP A 392 22.37 -31.96 -5.26
CA ASP A 392 23.29 -31.60 -6.33
C ASP A 392 22.74 -30.51 -7.27
N GLU A 393 21.50 -30.11 -7.10
CA GLU A 393 20.84 -29.14 -7.96
C GLU A 393 21.30 -27.72 -7.66
N LYS A 394 22.04 -27.11 -8.58
CA LYS A 394 22.52 -25.74 -8.51
C LYS A 394 21.41 -24.72 -8.70
N ARG A 395 20.42 -25.04 -9.54
CA ARG A 395 19.26 -24.19 -9.83
C ARG A 395 18.03 -24.83 -9.23
N ARG A 396 17.35 -24.14 -8.35
CA ARG A 396 16.21 -24.62 -7.59
C ARG A 396 14.97 -23.81 -7.90
N TYR A 397 13.85 -24.49 -8.09
CA TYR A 397 12.55 -23.87 -8.36
C TYR A 397 11.56 -24.31 -7.31
N ILE A 398 10.74 -23.35 -6.86
CA ILE A 398 9.60 -23.64 -6.01
C ILE A 398 8.31 -23.32 -6.74
N ILE A 399 7.41 -24.29 -6.83
CA ILE A 399 6.16 -24.17 -7.57
C ILE A 399 4.98 -24.25 -6.61
N SER A 400 4.00 -23.37 -6.78
CA SER A 400 2.73 -23.43 -6.07
C SER A 400 1.58 -22.96 -6.99
N LYS A 401 0.35 -23.31 -6.60
CA LYS A 401 -0.85 -22.76 -7.23
C LYS A 401 -0.96 -21.25 -7.00
N GLU A 402 -0.64 -20.81 -5.79
CA GLU A 402 -0.70 -19.40 -5.40
C GLU A 402 0.71 -18.78 -5.43
N TYR A 403 0.85 -17.69 -6.18
CA TYR A 403 2.12 -16.97 -6.32
C TYR A 403 2.64 -16.43 -4.98
N GLN A 404 1.74 -16.00 -4.09
CA GLN A 404 2.06 -15.54 -2.75
C GLN A 404 2.74 -16.64 -1.91
N MET A 405 2.24 -17.89 -2.01
CA MET A 405 2.84 -19.03 -1.33
C MET A 405 4.24 -19.34 -1.88
N ALA A 406 4.39 -19.38 -3.20
CA ALA A 406 5.69 -19.63 -3.83
C ALA A 406 6.70 -18.53 -3.46
N GLY A 407 6.30 -17.27 -3.50
CA GLY A 407 7.12 -16.12 -3.13
C GLY A 407 7.53 -16.14 -1.65
N ALA A 408 6.58 -16.36 -0.74
CA ALA A 408 6.83 -16.38 0.70
C ALA A 408 7.78 -17.52 1.11
N ILE A 409 7.57 -18.73 0.58
CA ILE A 409 8.46 -19.85 0.87
C ILE A 409 9.84 -19.60 0.24
N SER A 410 9.92 -19.06 -0.98
CA SER A 410 11.18 -18.69 -1.61
C SER A 410 11.98 -17.70 -0.75
N PHE A 411 11.34 -16.68 -0.24
CA PHE A 411 11.98 -15.65 0.60
C PHE A 411 12.60 -16.27 1.87
N TYR A 412 11.88 -17.16 2.54
CA TYR A 412 12.34 -17.77 3.79
C TYR A 412 13.19 -19.03 3.60
N THR A 413 13.28 -19.58 2.38
CA THR A 413 14.20 -20.68 2.06
C THR A 413 15.61 -20.13 1.87
N LYS A 414 16.60 -20.65 2.62
CA LYS A 414 17.99 -20.14 2.61
C LYS A 414 18.62 -20.05 1.22
N SER A 415 18.27 -20.99 0.33
CA SER A 415 18.76 -21.03 -1.06
C SER A 415 17.98 -20.13 -2.02
N HIS A 416 16.95 -19.45 -1.58
CA HIS A 416 16.08 -18.57 -2.38
C HIS A 416 15.71 -19.17 -3.75
N PRO A 417 14.99 -20.32 -3.78
CA PRO A 417 14.62 -20.97 -5.04
C PRO A 417 13.73 -20.05 -5.88
N ILE A 418 13.83 -20.13 -7.19
CA ILE A 418 13.06 -19.31 -8.13
C ILE A 418 11.58 -19.70 -8.04
N PRO A 419 10.68 -18.78 -7.65
CA PRO A 419 9.26 -19.11 -7.53
C PRO A 419 8.56 -19.12 -8.90
N TYR A 420 7.61 -20.04 -9.03
CA TYR A 420 6.78 -20.20 -10.21
C TYR A 420 5.34 -20.53 -9.81
N THR A 421 4.37 -20.12 -10.62
CA THR A 421 2.95 -20.45 -10.41
C THR A 421 2.29 -21.01 -11.65
N PHE A 422 1.42 -22.03 -11.48
CA PHE A 422 0.73 -22.67 -12.59
C PHE A 422 -0.36 -21.76 -13.22
N ASN A 423 -1.05 -20.99 -12.40
CA ASN A 423 -2.32 -20.37 -12.78
C ASN A 423 -2.18 -19.02 -13.49
N LYS A 424 -0.99 -18.43 -13.54
CA LYS A 424 -0.75 -17.12 -14.14
C LYS A 424 0.65 -17.06 -14.73
N SER A 425 0.87 -17.77 -15.83
CA SER A 425 2.17 -17.77 -16.56
C SER A 425 2.64 -16.36 -16.91
N GLU A 426 1.71 -15.44 -17.16
CA GLU A 426 1.97 -14.02 -17.44
C GLU A 426 2.62 -13.27 -16.26
N ARG A 427 2.54 -13.80 -15.01
CA ARG A 427 3.28 -13.28 -13.87
C ARG A 427 4.74 -13.69 -13.87
N ASN A 428 5.07 -14.82 -14.49
CA ASN A 428 6.42 -15.40 -14.47
C ASN A 428 7.21 -15.02 -15.73
N ILE A 429 7.09 -13.78 -16.21
CA ILE A 429 7.71 -13.31 -17.46
C ILE A 429 9.24 -13.50 -17.51
N TRP A 430 9.86 -13.69 -16.35
CA TRP A 430 11.30 -13.94 -16.19
C TRP A 430 11.69 -15.42 -16.14
N VAL A 431 10.72 -16.35 -16.14
CA VAL A 431 10.95 -17.80 -16.12
C VAL A 431 10.33 -18.43 -17.34
N LYS A 432 11.16 -19.04 -18.18
CA LYS A 432 10.67 -19.85 -19.29
C LYS A 432 10.35 -21.25 -18.78
N SER A 433 9.24 -21.83 -19.24
CA SER A 433 8.84 -23.20 -18.87
C SER A 433 9.94 -24.23 -19.11
N GLU A 434 10.68 -24.08 -20.20
CA GLU A 434 11.82 -24.95 -20.58
C GLU A 434 12.99 -24.91 -19.58
N ASP A 435 13.14 -23.82 -18.81
CA ASP A 435 14.22 -23.68 -17.83
C ASP A 435 13.91 -24.41 -16.52
N ILE A 436 12.62 -24.59 -16.19
CA ILE A 436 12.19 -25.27 -14.97
C ILE A 436 12.68 -26.72 -14.95
N GLY A 437 12.69 -27.41 -16.12
CA GLY A 437 13.15 -28.79 -16.21
C GLY A 437 14.65 -29.00 -16.12
N LYS A 438 15.43 -27.91 -16.09
CA LYS A 438 16.91 -27.96 -16.00
C LYS A 438 17.40 -27.83 -14.55
N GLY A 439 16.51 -27.87 -13.57
CA GLY A 439 16.85 -27.70 -12.15
C GLY A 439 15.99 -28.54 -11.22
N GLY A 440 16.30 -28.49 -9.94
CA GLY A 440 15.55 -29.18 -8.91
C GLY A 440 14.23 -28.48 -8.60
N VAL A 441 13.12 -29.17 -8.79
CA VAL A 441 11.77 -28.60 -8.62
C VAL A 441 11.09 -29.15 -7.38
N LEU A 442 10.75 -28.26 -6.45
CA LEU A 442 9.91 -28.52 -5.30
C LEU A 442 8.54 -27.87 -5.52
N MET A 443 7.48 -28.68 -5.54
CA MET A 443 6.12 -28.18 -5.53
C MET A 443 5.56 -28.20 -4.11
N VAL A 444 4.92 -27.09 -3.70
CA VAL A 444 4.25 -26.97 -2.40
C VAL A 444 2.78 -26.63 -2.63
N CYS A 445 1.91 -27.45 -2.07
CA CYS A 445 0.46 -27.33 -2.20
C CYS A 445 -0.21 -27.19 -0.84
N ALA A 446 -1.17 -26.29 -0.72
CA ALA A 446 -2.10 -26.31 0.40
C ALA A 446 -2.95 -27.59 0.36
N GLU A 447 -3.26 -28.17 1.52
CA GLU A 447 -4.05 -29.40 1.61
C GLU A 447 -5.38 -29.32 0.87
N LYS A 448 -6.06 -28.17 0.93
CA LYS A 448 -7.33 -27.91 0.22
C LYS A 448 -7.22 -27.94 -1.32
N ASP A 449 -6.03 -27.69 -1.86
CA ASP A 449 -5.76 -27.56 -3.31
C ASP A 449 -5.04 -28.79 -3.89
N TYR A 450 -4.88 -29.86 -3.12
CA TYR A 450 -4.08 -31.03 -3.44
C TYR A 450 -4.35 -31.61 -4.84
N ASN A 451 -5.61 -31.94 -5.14
CA ASN A 451 -5.98 -32.59 -6.41
C ASN A 451 -5.63 -31.70 -7.61
N GLU A 452 -5.93 -30.42 -7.52
CA GLU A 452 -5.66 -29.45 -8.60
C GLU A 452 -4.16 -29.22 -8.81
N CYS A 453 -3.38 -29.17 -7.73
CA CYS A 453 -1.91 -29.06 -7.83
C CYS A 453 -1.31 -30.28 -8.55
N VAL A 454 -1.66 -31.48 -8.13
CA VAL A 454 -1.12 -32.73 -8.70
C VAL A 454 -1.53 -32.88 -10.17
N GLU A 455 -2.78 -32.56 -10.52
CA GLU A 455 -3.24 -32.56 -11.90
C GLU A 455 -2.47 -31.55 -12.76
N SER A 456 -2.30 -30.31 -12.26
CA SER A 456 -1.55 -29.26 -12.97
C SER A 456 -0.07 -29.62 -13.16
N ALA A 457 0.56 -30.15 -12.12
CA ALA A 457 1.95 -30.64 -12.19
C ALA A 457 2.08 -31.82 -13.16
N GLY A 458 1.13 -32.75 -13.13
CA GLY A 458 1.11 -33.92 -14.04
C GLY A 458 0.97 -33.56 -15.52
N LYS A 459 0.49 -32.35 -15.85
CA LYS A 459 0.50 -31.85 -17.24
C LYS A 459 1.88 -31.39 -17.70
N ILE A 460 2.75 -31.03 -16.75
CA ILE A 460 4.08 -30.45 -17.02
C ILE A 460 5.20 -31.48 -16.80
N PHE A 461 5.09 -32.32 -15.77
CA PHE A 461 6.13 -33.25 -15.35
C PHE A 461 5.69 -34.71 -15.51
N ASN A 462 6.66 -35.57 -15.84
CA ASN A 462 6.44 -37.02 -15.92
C ASN A 462 6.39 -37.66 -14.53
N GLU A 463 7.23 -37.21 -13.59
CA GLU A 463 7.28 -37.69 -12.24
C GLU A 463 6.87 -36.60 -11.23
N VAL A 464 5.82 -36.86 -10.42
CA VAL A 464 5.36 -36.01 -9.33
C VAL A 464 5.24 -36.88 -8.07
N LYS A 465 6.21 -36.80 -7.16
CA LYS A 465 6.32 -37.67 -5.99
C LYS A 465 6.14 -36.87 -4.70
N GLU A 466 5.16 -37.26 -3.88
CA GLU A 466 5.01 -36.72 -2.52
C GLU A 466 6.18 -37.17 -1.65
N VAL A 467 6.82 -36.22 -0.96
CA VAL A 467 8.00 -36.48 -0.13
C VAL A 467 7.86 -36.03 1.29
N GLU A 468 6.97 -35.07 1.55
CA GLU A 468 6.83 -34.52 2.91
C GLU A 468 5.43 -33.89 3.10
N ARG A 469 4.98 -33.87 4.37
CA ARG A 469 3.78 -33.14 4.82
C ARG A 469 4.14 -32.28 6.02
N MET A 470 3.54 -31.12 6.09
CA MET A 470 3.82 -30.21 7.18
C MET A 470 2.53 -29.49 7.63
N ASP A 471 2.33 -29.47 8.95
CA ASP A 471 1.34 -28.66 9.62
C ASP A 471 2.00 -27.48 10.30
N VAL A 472 1.64 -26.27 9.89
CA VAL A 472 1.99 -25.05 10.61
C VAL A 472 1.00 -24.89 11.77
N LYS A 473 1.54 -24.81 12.98
CA LYS A 473 0.72 -24.71 14.20
C LYS A 473 0.91 -23.37 14.88
N ARG A 474 -0.19 -22.75 15.27
CA ARG A 474 -0.19 -21.57 16.12
C ARG A 474 -0.91 -21.93 17.42
N ARG A 475 -0.19 -21.88 18.56
CA ARG A 475 -0.70 -22.24 19.88
C ARG A 475 -1.28 -23.66 19.96
N GLY A 476 -0.66 -24.60 19.26
CA GLY A 476 -1.10 -26.00 19.23
C GLY A 476 -2.19 -26.32 18.22
N GLU A 477 -2.83 -25.32 17.64
CA GLU A 477 -3.82 -25.52 16.59
C GLU A 477 -3.20 -25.44 15.18
N VAL A 478 -3.57 -26.35 14.30
CA VAL A 478 -3.16 -26.32 12.90
C VAL A 478 -3.84 -25.15 12.19
N VAL A 479 -3.05 -24.23 11.67
CA VAL A 479 -3.50 -23.05 10.94
C VAL A 479 -3.28 -23.17 9.44
N ARG A 480 -2.31 -24.00 9.02
CA ARG A 480 -2.05 -24.28 7.61
C ARG A 480 -1.46 -25.69 7.48
N SER A 481 -1.95 -26.48 6.53
CA SER A 481 -1.40 -27.77 6.16
C SER A 481 -0.95 -27.75 4.71
N VAL A 482 0.25 -28.23 4.45
CA VAL A 482 0.83 -28.29 3.11
C VAL A 482 1.43 -29.67 2.83
N ARG A 483 1.43 -30.06 1.56
CA ARG A 483 2.14 -31.21 1.02
C ARG A 483 3.24 -30.74 0.08
N MET A 484 4.37 -31.41 0.11
CA MET A 484 5.56 -31.12 -0.68
C MET A 484 5.87 -32.27 -1.64
N TYR A 485 6.14 -31.92 -2.88
CA TYR A 485 6.39 -32.89 -3.97
C TYR A 485 7.69 -32.56 -4.67
N ILE A 486 8.44 -33.58 -5.03
CA ILE A 486 9.54 -33.45 -6.00
C ILE A 486 8.97 -33.74 -7.39
N CYS A 487 9.20 -32.82 -8.31
CA CYS A 487 8.80 -32.91 -9.71
C CYS A 487 10.02 -33.07 -10.59
N LYS A 488 10.00 -34.06 -11.50
CA LYS A 488 11.12 -34.36 -12.41
C LYS A 488 10.62 -34.59 -13.83
N GLU A 489 11.55 -34.44 -14.78
CA GLU A 489 11.34 -34.76 -16.21
C GLU A 489 10.14 -33.98 -16.80
N ILE A 490 10.42 -32.83 -17.38
CA ILE A 490 9.42 -32.09 -18.17
C ILE A 490 8.98 -32.92 -19.37
N LYS A 491 7.66 -32.90 -19.63
CA LYS A 491 7.05 -33.58 -20.80
C LYS A 491 7.45 -32.92 -22.11
#